data_a42178ca5deeaec36371d43c9acb187b
#
_entry.id   a42178ca5deeaec36371d43c9acb187b
#
_cell.length_a   1.000
_cell.length_b   1.000
_cell.length_c   1.000
_cell.angle_alpha   90.00
_cell.angle_beta   90.00
_cell.angle_gamma   90.00
#
_symmetry.space_group_name_H-M   'P 1'
#
loop_
_entity.id
_entity.type
_entity.pdbx_description
1 polymer ?
#
loop_
_entity_poly.entity_id
_entity_poly.type
_entity_poly.pdbx_seq_one_letter_code
_entity_poly.pdbx_strand_id
1 'polypeptide(L)'
;MNQKAVRDEEPIYPSVEVALGCAFGAPAERYGSFISRAMSGSRGYGAMSHEECIAQDALVKHAMREYLSPKDLCVIQALFDYSLAASTNSLVNISREARNSIPQSVPIEFVLGHVVMKWTFRLRDVGTLESWSQKTGIPIPTLGRRRRELTDVLNDWRAGALRSAKQIMSDKGWIR
;
A
#
# COMPACT_ATOMS: atom_id res chain seq x y z
N MET A 1 6.02 -20.42 -44.68
CA MET A 1 6.29 -20.43 -43.23
C MET A 1 6.05 -19.03 -42.70
N ASN A 2 4.85 -18.77 -42.13
CA ASN A 2 4.52 -17.46 -41.54
C ASN A 2 4.99 -17.48 -40.08
N GLN A 3 6.12 -16.84 -39.80
CA GLN A 3 6.44 -16.43 -38.43
C GLN A 3 5.45 -15.31 -38.05
N LYS A 4 4.40 -15.68 -37.31
CA LYS A 4 3.64 -14.71 -36.54
C LYS A 4 4.64 -14.00 -35.61
N ALA A 5 4.94 -12.73 -35.91
CA ALA A 5 5.64 -11.89 -34.99
C ALA A 5 4.85 -11.93 -33.66
N VAL A 6 5.48 -12.48 -32.63
CA VAL A 6 5.00 -12.33 -31.25
C VAL A 6 5.01 -10.82 -31.02
N ARG A 7 3.84 -10.21 -31.08
CA ARG A 7 3.70 -8.82 -30.62
C ARG A 7 4.06 -8.87 -29.14
N ASP A 8 5.16 -8.21 -28.78
CA ASP A 8 5.46 -7.89 -27.39
C ASP A 8 4.24 -7.12 -26.89
N GLU A 9 3.34 -7.81 -26.20
CA GLU A 9 2.16 -7.19 -25.61
C GLU A 9 2.67 -6.17 -24.58
N GLU A 10 2.33 -4.91 -24.78
CA GLU A 10 2.66 -3.87 -23.81
C GLU A 10 2.06 -4.24 -22.46
N PRO A 11 2.80 -4.05 -21.34
CA PRO A 11 2.28 -4.38 -20.03
C PRO A 11 1.02 -3.57 -19.74
N ILE A 12 0.06 -4.21 -19.09
CA ILE A 12 -1.24 -3.58 -18.75
C ILE A 12 -1.03 -2.37 -17.83
N TYR A 13 -0.13 -2.53 -16.86
CA TYR A 13 0.19 -1.44 -15.91
C TYR A 13 1.66 -1.04 -16.00
N PRO A 14 1.98 0.25 -15.85
CA PRO A 14 3.35 0.76 -15.90
C PRO A 14 4.15 0.45 -14.64
N SER A 15 3.49 0.25 -13.50
CA SER A 15 4.14 -0.11 -12.23
C SER A 15 3.18 -0.87 -11.30
N VAL A 16 3.75 -1.54 -10.30
CA VAL A 16 3.00 -2.25 -9.27
C VAL A 16 2.11 -1.29 -8.46
N GLU A 17 2.60 -0.11 -8.15
CA GLU A 17 1.85 0.88 -7.36
C GLU A 17 0.61 1.37 -8.12
N VAL A 18 0.73 1.57 -9.42
CA VAL A 18 -0.42 1.96 -10.27
C VAL A 18 -1.44 0.85 -10.32
N ALA A 19 -1.02 -0.40 -10.56
CA ALA A 19 -1.91 -1.55 -10.59
C ALA A 19 -2.66 -1.72 -9.25
N LEU A 20 -1.95 -1.63 -8.12
CA LEU A 20 -2.55 -1.72 -6.79
C LEU A 20 -3.49 -0.53 -6.51
N GLY A 21 -3.08 0.68 -6.92
CA GLY A 21 -3.92 1.87 -6.79
C GLY A 21 -5.25 1.73 -7.49
N CYS A 22 -5.25 1.24 -8.73
CA CYS A 22 -6.46 0.98 -9.51
C CYS A 22 -7.30 -0.14 -8.85
N ALA A 23 -6.70 -1.28 -8.57
CA ALA A 23 -7.39 -2.45 -8.03
C ALA A 23 -8.02 -2.22 -6.64
N PHE A 24 -7.39 -1.41 -5.80
CA PHE A 24 -7.86 -1.12 -4.43
C PHE A 24 -8.58 0.23 -4.30
N GLY A 25 -8.81 0.93 -5.41
CA GLY A 25 -9.62 2.14 -5.43
C GLY A 25 -8.97 3.37 -4.80
N ALA A 26 -7.63 3.44 -4.81
CA ALA A 26 -6.93 4.63 -4.32
C ALA A 26 -7.20 5.83 -5.26
N PRO A 27 -7.40 7.05 -4.71
CA PRO A 27 -7.78 8.20 -5.52
C PRO A 27 -6.67 8.58 -6.50
N ALA A 28 -7.07 9.03 -7.68
CA ALA A 28 -6.21 9.44 -8.78
C ALA A 28 -5.14 10.47 -8.36
N GLU A 29 -5.45 11.32 -7.39
CA GLU A 29 -4.54 12.34 -6.85
C GLU A 29 -3.24 11.75 -6.23
N ARG A 30 -3.27 10.50 -5.78
CA ARG A 30 -2.08 9.81 -5.23
C ARG A 30 -1.10 9.34 -6.29
N TYR A 31 -1.60 9.03 -7.49
CA TYR A 31 -0.82 8.43 -8.57
C TYR A 31 -0.66 9.38 -9.76
N GLY A 32 -1.03 10.65 -9.57
CA GLY A 32 -0.84 11.73 -10.51
C GLY A 32 -1.66 11.57 -11.79
N SER A 33 -1.20 12.24 -12.85
CA SER A 33 -1.84 12.28 -14.16
C SER A 33 -2.01 10.91 -14.85
N PHE A 34 -1.44 9.83 -14.26
CA PHE A 34 -1.47 8.50 -14.89
C PHE A 34 -2.85 7.84 -14.76
N ILE A 35 -3.43 7.77 -13.53
CA ILE A 35 -4.80 7.22 -13.36
C ILE A 35 -5.82 8.11 -14.08
N SER A 36 -5.64 9.44 -14.03
CA SER A 36 -6.47 10.37 -14.77
C SER A 36 -6.42 10.12 -16.28
N ARG A 37 -5.25 9.78 -16.84
CA ARG A 37 -5.08 9.41 -18.26
C ARG A 37 -5.66 8.04 -18.57
N ALA A 38 -5.53 7.06 -17.68
CA ALA A 38 -6.14 5.75 -17.82
C ALA A 38 -7.68 5.84 -17.82
N MET A 39 -8.24 6.65 -16.92
CA MET A 39 -9.70 6.89 -16.85
C MET A 39 -10.24 7.79 -17.95
N SER A 40 -9.41 8.68 -18.57
CA SER A 40 -9.81 9.55 -19.67
C SER A 40 -9.66 8.93 -21.07
N GLY A 41 -9.38 7.62 -21.16
CA GLY A 41 -9.33 6.90 -22.44
C GLY A 41 -8.05 7.12 -23.24
N SER A 42 -7.06 7.85 -22.75
CA SER A 42 -5.79 8.05 -23.42
C SER A 42 -4.67 7.18 -22.84
N ARG A 43 -4.46 6.01 -23.46
CA ARG A 43 -3.23 5.18 -23.41
C ARG A 43 -2.67 4.80 -22.03
N GLY A 44 -3.49 4.24 -21.13
CA GLY A 44 -3.00 3.73 -19.84
C GLY A 44 -3.21 2.24 -19.62
N TYR A 45 -4.25 1.67 -20.20
CA TYR A 45 -4.61 0.25 -20.17
C TYR A 45 -4.56 -0.36 -21.58
N GLY A 46 -3.70 0.11 -22.47
CA GLY A 46 -3.72 -0.30 -23.87
C GLY A 46 -5.06 0.04 -24.54
N ALA A 47 -5.59 -0.86 -25.36
CA ALA A 47 -6.88 -0.69 -26.05
C ALA A 47 -8.09 -1.22 -25.23
N MET A 48 -7.97 -1.36 -23.91
CA MET A 48 -9.01 -1.94 -23.05
C MET A 48 -10.21 -0.99 -22.88
N SER A 49 -11.41 -1.54 -22.93
CA SER A 49 -12.63 -0.84 -22.58
C SER A 49 -12.73 -0.59 -21.07
N HIS A 50 -13.65 0.28 -20.65
CA HIS A 50 -13.89 0.53 -19.22
C HIS A 50 -14.26 -0.75 -18.44
N GLU A 51 -15.07 -1.61 -19.03
CA GLU A 51 -15.49 -2.88 -18.44
C GLU A 51 -14.31 -3.85 -18.28
N GLU A 52 -13.44 -3.94 -19.28
CA GLU A 52 -12.21 -4.72 -19.24
C GLU A 52 -11.24 -4.20 -18.17
N CYS A 53 -11.14 -2.88 -17.99
CA CYS A 53 -10.33 -2.28 -16.91
C CYS A 53 -10.86 -2.70 -15.54
N ILE A 54 -12.18 -2.62 -15.31
CA ILE A 54 -12.81 -3.06 -14.05
C ILE A 54 -12.55 -4.55 -13.80
N ALA A 55 -12.71 -5.39 -14.83
CA ALA A 55 -12.45 -6.83 -14.73
C ALA A 55 -10.98 -7.11 -14.40
N GLN A 56 -10.05 -6.39 -15.03
CA GLN A 56 -8.61 -6.53 -14.79
C GLN A 56 -8.23 -6.10 -13.37
N ASP A 57 -8.78 -4.99 -12.86
CA ASP A 57 -8.57 -4.53 -11.49
C ASP A 57 -9.11 -5.55 -10.47
N ALA A 58 -10.24 -6.18 -10.76
CA ALA A 58 -10.79 -7.26 -9.94
C ALA A 58 -9.88 -8.50 -9.93
N LEU A 59 -9.27 -8.86 -11.05
CA LEU A 59 -8.29 -9.94 -11.15
C LEU A 59 -7.04 -9.65 -10.33
N VAL A 60 -6.49 -8.42 -10.42
CA VAL A 60 -5.36 -7.99 -9.59
C VAL A 60 -5.70 -8.11 -8.10
N LYS A 61 -6.85 -7.59 -7.70
CA LYS A 61 -7.31 -7.64 -6.30
C LYS A 61 -7.48 -9.08 -5.80
N HIS A 62 -8.03 -9.95 -6.64
CA HIS A 62 -8.19 -11.38 -6.33
C HIS A 62 -6.83 -12.06 -6.16
N ALA A 63 -5.91 -11.87 -7.10
CA ALA A 63 -4.58 -12.45 -7.02
C ALA A 63 -3.80 -12.00 -5.78
N MET A 64 -3.89 -10.70 -5.41
CA MET A 64 -3.26 -10.24 -4.17
C MET A 64 -3.82 -10.95 -2.94
N ARG A 65 -5.13 -11.22 -2.89
CA ARG A 65 -5.77 -11.95 -1.78
C ARG A 65 -5.41 -13.42 -1.73
N GLU A 66 -5.16 -14.02 -2.88
CA GLU A 66 -4.85 -15.45 -3.01
C GLU A 66 -3.38 -15.76 -2.74
N TYR A 67 -2.47 -14.94 -3.24
CA TYR A 67 -1.04 -15.27 -3.28
C TYR A 67 -0.17 -14.48 -2.29
N LEU A 68 -0.62 -13.35 -1.75
CA LEU A 68 0.15 -12.64 -0.73
C LEU A 68 0.03 -13.32 0.64
N SER A 69 1.09 -13.20 1.42
CA SER A 69 1.00 -13.54 2.85
C SER A 69 -0.05 -12.65 3.55
N PRO A 70 -0.69 -13.12 4.64
CA PRO A 70 -1.65 -12.30 5.38
C PRO A 70 -1.06 -10.95 5.82
N LYS A 71 0.22 -10.93 6.18
CA LYS A 71 0.94 -9.71 6.55
C LYS A 71 1.10 -8.75 5.36
N ASP A 72 1.62 -9.25 4.23
CA ASP A 72 1.81 -8.44 3.03
C ASP A 72 0.48 -7.90 2.51
N LEU A 73 -0.57 -8.71 2.56
CA LEU A 73 -1.93 -8.28 2.19
C LEU A 73 -2.42 -7.15 3.09
N CYS A 74 -2.23 -7.24 4.42
CA CYS A 74 -2.56 -6.15 5.34
C CYS A 74 -1.78 -4.87 5.00
N VAL A 75 -0.50 -4.97 4.65
CA VAL A 75 0.32 -3.82 4.23
C VAL A 75 -0.24 -3.20 2.95
N ILE A 76 -0.54 -4.00 1.93
CA ILE A 76 -1.12 -3.51 0.67
C ILE A 76 -2.48 -2.85 0.90
N GLN A 77 -3.36 -3.46 1.69
CA GLN A 77 -4.66 -2.88 2.03
C GLN A 77 -4.54 -1.57 2.81
N ALA A 78 -3.63 -1.49 3.79
CA ALA A 78 -3.40 -0.26 4.53
C ALA A 78 -2.90 0.89 3.65
N LEU A 79 -2.10 0.57 2.62
CA LEU A 79 -1.53 1.57 1.71
C LEU A 79 -2.50 1.99 0.60
N PHE A 80 -3.26 1.06 0.04
CA PHE A 80 -3.99 1.24 -1.22
C PHE A 80 -5.51 1.10 -1.08
N ASP A 81 -6.04 0.35 -0.08
CA ASP A 81 -7.49 0.16 0.05
C ASP A 81 -8.17 1.42 0.60
N TYR A 82 -9.09 1.96 -0.19
CA TYR A 82 -9.82 3.18 0.14
C TYR A 82 -11.14 2.90 0.87
N SER A 83 -11.52 1.63 0.99
CA SER A 83 -12.64 1.26 1.85
C SER A 83 -12.27 1.48 3.32
N LEU A 84 -13.07 2.29 4.02
CA LEU A 84 -12.77 2.69 5.40
C LEU A 84 -12.63 1.46 6.33
N ALA A 85 -13.48 0.46 6.15
CA ALA A 85 -13.48 -0.74 6.98
C ALA A 85 -12.22 -1.61 6.77
N ALA A 86 -11.85 -1.91 5.52
CA ALA A 86 -10.70 -2.77 5.23
C ALA A 86 -9.38 -2.09 5.60
N SER A 87 -9.23 -0.80 5.28
CA SER A 87 -8.02 -0.06 5.63
C SER A 87 -7.87 0.11 7.15
N THR A 88 -8.95 0.36 7.90
CA THR A 88 -8.90 0.48 9.37
C THR A 88 -8.48 -0.83 10.02
N ASN A 89 -9.08 -1.96 9.63
CA ASN A 89 -8.72 -3.27 10.17
C ASN A 89 -7.25 -3.60 9.88
N SER A 90 -6.78 -3.32 8.67
CA SER A 90 -5.39 -3.55 8.28
C SER A 90 -4.42 -2.66 9.06
N LEU A 91 -4.73 -1.38 9.27
CA LEU A 91 -3.93 -0.46 10.10
C LEU A 91 -3.84 -0.93 11.56
N VAL A 92 -4.94 -1.42 12.14
CA VAL A 92 -4.97 -1.96 13.50
C VAL A 92 -4.10 -3.22 13.60
N ASN A 93 -4.22 -4.15 12.65
CA ASN A 93 -3.43 -5.38 12.63
C ASN A 93 -1.93 -5.09 12.50
N ILE A 94 -1.56 -4.19 11.57
CA ILE A 94 -0.18 -3.74 11.39
C ILE A 94 0.36 -3.06 12.64
N SER A 95 -0.44 -2.23 13.29
CA SER A 95 -0.03 -1.55 14.52
C SER A 95 0.21 -2.52 15.66
N ARG A 96 -0.62 -3.56 15.79
CA ARG A 96 -0.40 -4.63 16.78
C ARG A 96 0.89 -5.40 16.52
N GLU A 97 1.15 -5.73 15.26
CA GLU A 97 2.37 -6.44 14.88
C GLU A 97 3.62 -5.55 15.03
N ALA A 98 3.55 -4.29 14.60
CA ALA A 98 4.63 -3.32 14.78
C ALA A 98 4.93 -3.04 16.26
N ARG A 99 3.90 -3.10 17.12
CA ARG A 99 4.06 -3.01 18.58
C ARG A 99 4.98 -4.08 19.15
N ASN A 100 4.94 -5.29 18.57
CA ASN A 100 5.82 -6.40 19.00
C ASN A 100 7.29 -6.19 18.58
N SER A 101 7.55 -5.31 17.62
CA SER A 101 8.89 -5.01 17.12
C SER A 101 9.62 -3.93 17.92
N ILE A 102 8.96 -3.31 18.92
CA ILE A 102 9.52 -2.28 19.78
C ILE A 102 9.29 -2.60 21.25
N PRO A 103 10.09 -2.02 22.20
CA PRO A 103 9.89 -2.22 23.62
C PRO A 103 8.48 -1.88 24.09
N GLN A 104 7.93 -2.71 24.96
CA GLN A 104 6.53 -2.62 25.42
C GLN A 104 6.21 -1.39 26.27
N SER A 105 7.18 -0.57 26.63
CA SER A 105 6.97 0.68 27.36
C SER A 105 6.20 1.75 26.57
N VAL A 106 6.10 1.61 25.24
CA VAL A 106 5.41 2.57 24.36
C VAL A 106 3.95 2.16 24.20
N PRO A 107 2.96 3.07 24.39
CA PRO A 107 1.54 2.74 24.23
C PRO A 107 1.19 2.33 22.80
N ILE A 108 0.19 1.44 22.65
CA ILE A 108 -0.30 1.03 21.33
C ILE A 108 -0.87 2.19 20.51
N GLU A 109 -1.44 3.18 21.17
CA GLU A 109 -2.00 4.37 20.55
C GLU A 109 -0.91 5.23 19.87
N PHE A 110 0.28 5.30 20.46
CA PHE A 110 1.44 5.96 19.82
C PHE A 110 1.84 5.23 18.55
N VAL A 111 1.88 3.87 18.59
CA VAL A 111 2.21 3.04 17.43
C VAL A 111 1.16 3.22 16.34
N LEU A 112 -0.12 3.10 16.68
CA LEU A 112 -1.23 3.29 15.74
C LEU A 112 -1.20 4.68 15.10
N GLY A 113 -1.02 5.74 15.92
CA GLY A 113 -0.89 7.10 15.42
C GLY A 113 0.25 7.23 14.43
N HIS A 114 1.41 6.62 14.71
CA HIS A 114 2.55 6.65 13.80
C HIS A 114 2.29 5.90 12.49
N VAL A 115 1.69 4.70 12.53
CA VAL A 115 1.31 3.91 11.34
C VAL A 115 0.33 4.71 10.49
N VAL A 116 -0.71 5.26 11.10
CA VAL A 116 -1.72 6.08 10.41
C VAL A 116 -1.07 7.30 9.76
N MET A 117 -0.23 8.05 10.48
CA MET A 117 0.48 9.22 9.93
C MET A 117 1.38 8.84 8.75
N LYS A 118 2.07 7.69 8.82
CA LYS A 118 3.03 7.26 7.81
C LYS A 118 2.36 6.77 6.53
N TRP A 119 1.23 6.05 6.65
CA TRP A 119 0.61 5.35 5.54
C TRP A 119 -0.74 5.90 5.09
N THR A 120 -1.35 6.78 5.88
CA THR A 120 -2.58 7.45 5.48
C THR A 120 -2.39 8.97 5.46
N PHE A 121 -2.98 9.61 4.47
CA PHE A 121 -3.02 11.07 4.42
C PHE A 121 -4.23 11.66 5.16
N ARG A 122 -5.02 10.80 5.84
CA ARG A 122 -6.32 11.17 6.39
C ARG A 122 -6.26 11.86 7.75
N LEU A 123 -5.22 11.61 8.53
CA LEU A 123 -5.06 12.21 9.87
C LEU A 123 -3.77 13.02 9.91
N ARG A 124 -3.91 14.33 10.03
CA ARG A 124 -2.79 15.26 10.19
C ARG A 124 -2.36 15.44 11.63
N ASP A 125 -3.25 15.11 12.60
CA ASP A 125 -3.02 15.38 14.02
C ASP A 125 -3.01 14.08 14.83
N VAL A 126 -1.87 13.41 14.83
CA VAL A 126 -1.61 12.24 15.69
C VAL A 126 -0.82 12.62 16.96
N GLY A 127 -0.75 13.90 17.27
CA GLY A 127 -0.03 14.44 18.41
C GLY A 127 1.48 14.60 18.15
N THR A 128 2.06 15.62 18.79
CA THR A 128 3.50 15.88 18.78
C THR A 128 4.22 14.96 19.76
N LEU A 129 5.55 14.84 19.65
CA LEU A 129 6.34 14.08 20.62
C LEU A 129 6.22 14.66 22.03
N GLU A 130 6.06 15.99 22.15
CA GLU A 130 5.82 16.69 23.40
C GLU A 130 4.51 16.27 24.05
N SER A 131 3.42 16.25 23.28
CA SER A 131 2.10 15.83 23.78
C SER A 131 2.11 14.36 24.23
N TRP A 132 2.80 13.49 23.47
CA TRP A 132 2.99 12.11 23.87
C TRP A 132 3.85 11.94 25.11
N SER A 133 4.92 12.74 25.25
CA SER A 133 5.78 12.72 26.43
C SER A 133 5.00 13.15 27.69
N GLN A 134 4.19 14.21 27.60
CA GLN A 134 3.31 14.63 28.68
C GLN A 134 2.30 13.57 29.08
N LYS A 135 1.67 12.92 28.09
CA LYS A 135 0.64 11.89 28.32
C LYS A 135 1.20 10.59 28.90
N THR A 136 2.42 10.20 28.53
CA THR A 136 2.97 8.88 28.87
C THR A 136 4.08 8.92 29.91
N GLY A 137 4.63 10.10 30.21
CA GLY A 137 5.83 10.25 31.05
C GLY A 137 7.14 9.79 30.38
N ILE A 138 7.11 9.35 29.10
CA ILE A 138 8.28 8.88 28.37
C ILE A 138 9.07 10.09 27.83
N PRO A 139 10.38 10.18 28.05
CA PRO A 139 11.18 11.28 27.55
C PRO A 139 11.14 11.42 26.02
N ILE A 140 11.06 12.67 25.53
CA ILE A 140 10.99 12.99 24.09
C ILE A 140 12.10 12.30 23.27
N PRO A 141 13.39 12.27 23.71
CA PRO A 141 14.44 11.56 22.96
C PRO A 141 14.15 10.05 22.80
N THR A 142 13.55 9.45 23.83
CA THR A 142 13.16 8.04 23.78
C THR A 142 12.03 7.81 22.78
N LEU A 143 10.97 8.61 22.82
CA LEU A 143 9.87 8.56 21.85
C LEU A 143 10.38 8.81 20.42
N GLY A 144 11.28 9.75 20.23
CA GLY A 144 11.90 10.05 18.94
C GLY A 144 12.69 8.86 18.38
N ARG A 145 13.43 8.14 19.24
CA ARG A 145 14.12 6.90 18.86
C ARG A 145 13.13 5.81 18.47
N ARG A 146 12.08 5.57 19.27
CA ARG A 146 11.05 4.56 18.98
C ARG A 146 10.28 4.88 17.68
N ARG A 147 10.03 6.15 17.40
CA ARG A 147 9.43 6.56 16.13
C ARG A 147 10.31 6.23 14.94
N ARG A 148 11.63 6.36 15.05
CA ARG A 148 12.57 5.97 13.98
C ARG A 148 12.58 4.46 13.78
N GLU A 149 12.72 3.69 14.85
CA GLU A 149 12.65 2.21 14.81
C GLU A 149 11.35 1.71 14.13
N LEU A 150 10.20 2.29 14.49
CA LEU A 150 8.93 1.99 13.83
C LEU A 150 8.95 2.37 12.34
N THR A 151 9.51 3.52 12.00
CA THR A 151 9.61 3.97 10.61
C THR A 151 10.40 2.97 9.76
N ASP A 152 11.52 2.47 10.29
CA ASP A 152 12.36 1.51 9.59
C ASP A 152 11.63 0.18 9.39
N VAL A 153 11.01 -0.36 10.44
CA VAL A 153 10.17 -1.57 10.36
C VAL A 153 9.06 -1.43 9.32
N LEU A 154 8.34 -0.31 9.33
CA LEU A 154 7.25 -0.07 8.39
C LEU A 154 7.73 0.10 6.94
N ASN A 155 8.89 0.71 6.74
CA ASN A 155 9.50 0.83 5.41
C ASN A 155 9.93 -0.54 4.87
N ASP A 156 10.51 -1.40 5.71
CA ASP A 156 10.91 -2.76 5.33
C ASP A 156 9.70 -3.61 4.96
N TRP A 157 8.61 -3.52 5.74
CA TRP A 157 7.37 -4.24 5.43
C TRP A 157 6.73 -3.75 4.13
N ARG A 158 6.71 -2.43 3.92
CA ARG A 158 6.23 -1.86 2.66
C ARG A 158 7.05 -2.38 1.47
N ALA A 159 8.38 -2.32 1.58
CA ALA A 159 9.26 -2.78 0.51
C ALA A 159 9.10 -4.29 0.25
N GLY A 160 8.93 -5.10 1.30
CA GLY A 160 8.65 -6.53 1.19
C GLY A 160 7.34 -6.81 0.46
N ALA A 161 6.24 -6.23 0.93
CA ALA A 161 4.91 -6.42 0.35
C ALA A 161 4.84 -5.97 -1.12
N LEU A 162 5.49 -4.85 -1.47
CA LEU A 162 5.55 -4.39 -2.87
C LEU A 162 6.40 -5.33 -3.75
N ARG A 163 7.50 -5.91 -3.24
CA ARG A 163 8.26 -6.92 -3.98
C ARG A 163 7.43 -8.18 -4.23
N SER A 164 6.74 -8.68 -3.21
CA SER A 164 5.85 -9.84 -3.34
C SER A 164 4.73 -9.58 -4.37
N ALA A 165 4.09 -8.41 -4.29
CA ALA A 165 3.07 -8.01 -5.25
C ALA A 165 3.64 -7.86 -6.68
N LYS A 166 4.84 -7.27 -6.82
CA LYS A 166 5.53 -7.14 -8.11
C LYS A 166 5.77 -8.50 -8.73
N GLN A 167 6.28 -9.45 -7.95
CA GLN A 167 6.54 -10.82 -8.46
C GLN A 167 5.26 -11.47 -9.00
N ILE A 168 4.17 -11.42 -8.21
CA ILE A 168 2.87 -11.98 -8.64
C ILE A 168 2.40 -11.35 -9.95
N MET A 169 2.49 -10.02 -10.06
CA MET A 169 2.06 -9.30 -11.26
C MET A 169 2.94 -9.59 -12.48
N SER A 170 4.25 -9.72 -12.29
CA SER A 170 5.19 -10.10 -13.36
C SER A 170 4.94 -11.53 -13.84
N ASP A 171 4.68 -12.47 -12.92
CA ASP A 171 4.37 -13.87 -13.27
C ASP A 171 3.06 -13.99 -14.05
N LYS A 172 2.13 -13.04 -13.88
CA LYS A 172 0.88 -12.93 -14.64
C LYS A 172 1.02 -12.10 -15.93
N GLY A 173 2.19 -11.49 -16.20
CA GLY A 173 2.41 -10.63 -17.35
C GLY A 173 1.71 -9.27 -17.30
N TRP A 174 1.26 -8.83 -16.12
CA TRP A 174 0.53 -7.56 -15.97
C TRP A 174 1.44 -6.33 -15.87
N ILE A 175 2.69 -6.52 -15.44
CA ILE A 175 3.78 -5.53 -15.41
C ILE A 175 5.07 -6.13 -15.95
N ARG A 176 6.06 -5.28 -16.28
CA ARG A 176 7.42 -5.69 -16.62
C ARG A 176 8.34 -5.71 -15.41
#